data_40d8a8d0473561ed45917bb1f48c63fa
#
_entry.id   40d8a8d0473561ed45917bb1f48c63fa
#
_cell.length_a   1.000
_cell.length_b   1.000
_cell.length_c   1.000
_cell.angle_alpha   90.00
_cell.angle_beta   90.00
_cell.angle_gamma   90.00
#
_symmetry.space_group_name_H-M   'P 1'
#
loop_
_entity.id
_entity.type
_entity.pdbx_description
1 polymer ?
#
loop_
_entity_poly.entity_id
_entity_poly.type
_entity_poly.pdbx_seq_one_letter_code
_entity_poly.pdbx_strand_id
1 'polypeptide(L)'
;MSPAKAVAPVFQTKHMQPKQYALHLVKKHYPQDYKKQFACLHTLWTKESNWRHTAANKTSTAFGIPQFLDSTWINYGYPVRPKDPQIQIKAGLRYIYKRYSSPCNAWAFWKKEAGKDMVGGWY
;
A
#
# COMPACT_ATOMS: atom_id res chain seq x y z
N MET A 1 -16.51 -33.08 -20.48
CA MET A 1 -16.04 -32.65 -19.84
C MET A 1 -16.07 -31.53 -19.57
N SER A 2 -16.06 -31.20 -19.05
CA SER A 2 -16.06 -30.11 -18.75
C SER A 2 -15.13 -29.58 -18.57
N PRO A 3 -14.79 -29.02 -18.62
CA PRO A 3 -13.99 -28.41 -18.38
C PRO A 3 -13.71 -27.67 -17.71
N ALA A 4 -13.54 -27.59 -17.78
CA ALA A 4 -13.33 -26.95 -17.36
C ALA A 4 -13.05 -26.37 -16.98
N LYS A 5 -12.99 -26.73 -17.00
CA LYS A 5 -12.83 -26.37 -16.60
C LYS A 5 -13.01 -25.63 -16.19
N ALA A 6 -13.61 -25.88 -16.66
CA ALA A 6 -14.33 -24.86 -15.97
C ALA A 6 -13.68 -24.34 -14.76
N VAL A 7 -12.55 -24.47 -14.75
CA VAL A 7 -11.73 -23.85 -13.75
C VAL A 7 -11.73 -22.37 -14.05
N ALA A 8 -12.16 -21.57 -13.09
CA ALA A 8 -11.97 -20.14 -13.20
C ALA A 8 -10.51 -19.86 -13.50
N PRO A 9 -10.21 -18.95 -14.40
CA PRO A 9 -8.81 -18.60 -14.67
C PRO A 9 -8.11 -18.26 -13.37
N VAL A 10 -6.91 -18.79 -13.19
CA VAL A 10 -6.09 -18.41 -12.08
C VAL A 10 -5.79 -16.92 -12.23
N PHE A 11 -6.05 -16.17 -11.18
CA PHE A 11 -5.85 -14.75 -11.22
C PHE A 11 -4.36 -14.43 -11.24
N GLN A 12 -3.89 -13.84 -12.34
CA GLN A 12 -2.47 -13.59 -12.57
C GLN A 12 -2.06 -12.26 -11.95
N THR A 13 -1.67 -12.30 -10.68
CA THR A 13 -1.31 -11.06 -9.96
C THR A 13 0.09 -10.56 -10.30
N LYS A 14 1.00 -11.42 -10.73
CA LYS A 14 2.39 -11.02 -10.89
C LYS A 14 2.62 -9.95 -11.97
N HIS A 15 1.69 -9.81 -12.90
CA HIS A 15 1.79 -8.79 -13.95
C HIS A 15 0.94 -7.56 -13.68
N MET A 16 0.30 -7.49 -12.52
CA MET A 16 -0.50 -6.33 -12.18
C MET A 16 0.36 -5.10 -11.94
N GLN A 17 -0.10 -3.96 -12.45
CA GLN A 17 0.48 -2.68 -12.08
C GLN A 17 0.26 -2.41 -10.60
N PRO A 18 1.08 -1.56 -9.97
CA PRO A 18 1.00 -1.34 -8.52
C PRO A 18 -0.40 -0.99 -8.02
N LYS A 19 -1.09 -0.05 -8.65
CA LYS A 19 -2.43 0.33 -8.20
C LYS A 19 -3.44 -0.80 -8.34
N GLN A 20 -3.36 -1.56 -9.43
CA GLN A 20 -4.23 -2.72 -9.63
C GLN A 20 -4.01 -3.78 -8.56
N TYR A 21 -2.75 -4.03 -8.24
CA TYR A 21 -2.40 -5.02 -7.23
C TYR A 21 -2.91 -4.59 -5.85
N ALA A 22 -2.72 -3.32 -5.52
CA ALA A 22 -3.22 -2.78 -4.25
C ALA A 22 -4.75 -2.88 -4.17
N LEU A 23 -5.45 -2.52 -5.25
CA LEU A 23 -6.91 -2.66 -5.29
C LEU A 23 -7.35 -4.10 -5.07
N HIS A 24 -6.66 -5.05 -5.72
CA HIS A 24 -6.94 -6.47 -5.55
C HIS A 24 -6.83 -6.89 -4.07
N LEU A 25 -5.77 -6.48 -3.39
CA LEU A 25 -5.56 -6.81 -1.98
C LEU A 25 -6.57 -6.11 -1.06
N VAL A 26 -6.86 -4.85 -1.32
CA VAL A 26 -7.85 -4.10 -0.54
C VAL A 26 -9.23 -4.73 -0.69
N LYS A 27 -9.59 -5.13 -1.91
CA LYS A 27 -10.88 -5.78 -2.15
C LYS A 27 -11.01 -7.10 -1.40
N LYS A 28 -9.94 -7.86 -1.31
CA LYS A 28 -9.94 -9.13 -0.56
C LYS A 28 -10.11 -8.89 0.94
N HIS A 29 -9.51 -7.84 1.47
CA HIS A 29 -9.54 -7.57 2.89
C HIS A 29 -10.80 -6.81 3.32
N TYR A 30 -11.33 -5.94 2.47
CA TYR A 30 -12.52 -5.13 2.75
C TYR A 30 -13.58 -5.32 1.66
N PRO A 31 -14.16 -6.53 1.52
CA PRO A 31 -15.05 -6.80 0.39
C PRO A 31 -16.29 -5.92 0.35
N GLN A 32 -16.75 -5.45 1.52
CA GLN A 32 -17.95 -4.62 1.59
C GLN A 32 -17.68 -3.13 1.42
N ASP A 33 -16.43 -2.71 1.55
CA ASP A 33 -16.07 -1.29 1.65
C ASP A 33 -14.82 -0.97 0.83
N TYR A 34 -14.46 -1.82 -0.10
CA TYR A 34 -13.15 -1.71 -0.76
C TYR A 34 -12.99 -0.44 -1.59
N LYS A 35 -14.08 0.07 -2.18
CA LYS A 35 -13.98 1.28 -3.00
C LYS A 35 -13.55 2.48 -2.16
N LYS A 36 -14.17 2.63 -1.01
CA LYS A 36 -13.84 3.69 -0.08
C LYS A 36 -12.42 3.52 0.47
N GLN A 37 -12.09 2.30 0.88
CA GLN A 37 -10.76 2.04 1.45
C GLN A 37 -9.66 2.23 0.42
N PHE A 38 -9.89 1.83 -0.82
CA PHE A 38 -8.90 2.05 -1.87
C PHE A 38 -8.76 3.53 -2.20
N ALA A 39 -9.85 4.30 -2.20
CA ALA A 39 -9.77 5.74 -2.43
C ALA A 39 -8.87 6.41 -1.39
N CYS A 40 -9.00 6.02 -0.13
CA CYS A 40 -8.12 6.52 0.93
C CYS A 40 -6.67 6.11 0.71
N LEU A 41 -6.43 4.85 0.37
CA LEU A 41 -5.08 4.35 0.11
C LEU A 41 -4.46 5.07 -1.09
N HIS A 42 -5.24 5.25 -2.15
CA HIS A 42 -4.78 5.92 -3.35
C HIS A 42 -4.26 7.31 -3.02
N THR A 43 -5.03 8.06 -2.26
CA THR A 43 -4.65 9.42 -1.86
C THR A 43 -3.43 9.41 -0.94
N LEU A 44 -3.42 8.52 0.04
CA LEU A 44 -2.32 8.41 1.00
C LEU A 44 -0.99 8.14 0.27
N TRP A 45 -0.95 7.13 -0.57
CA TRP A 45 0.29 6.75 -1.25
C TRP A 45 0.64 7.68 -2.42
N THR A 46 -0.34 8.42 -2.94
CA THR A 46 -0.05 9.52 -3.86
C THR A 46 0.74 10.61 -3.13
N LYS A 47 0.34 10.94 -1.91
CA LYS A 47 1.06 11.93 -1.09
C LYS A 47 2.44 11.41 -0.67
N GLU A 48 2.55 10.12 -0.35
CA GLU A 48 3.83 9.59 0.13
C GLU A 48 4.88 9.49 -0.98
N SER A 49 4.52 8.92 -2.10
CA SER A 49 5.51 8.55 -3.12
C SER A 49 5.03 8.77 -4.55
N ASN A 50 3.81 9.25 -4.71
CA ASN A 50 3.13 9.25 -6.01
C ASN A 50 3.14 7.84 -6.64
N TRP A 51 3.01 6.82 -5.79
CA TRP A 51 3.01 5.41 -6.19
C TRP A 51 4.30 4.96 -6.87
N ARG A 52 5.41 5.68 -6.69
CA ARG A 52 6.68 5.30 -7.30
C ARG A 52 7.46 4.37 -6.38
N HIS A 53 7.69 3.16 -6.84
CA HIS A 53 8.41 2.16 -6.04
C HIS A 53 9.89 2.51 -5.83
N THR A 54 10.42 3.46 -6.59
CA THR A 54 11.80 3.92 -6.43
C THR A 54 11.92 5.23 -5.67
N ALA A 55 10.79 5.75 -5.16
CA ALA A 55 10.81 7.02 -4.44
C ALA A 55 11.67 6.93 -3.19
N ALA A 56 12.64 7.84 -3.07
CA ALA A 56 13.54 7.89 -1.94
C ALA A 56 13.55 9.30 -1.36
N ASN A 57 13.46 9.38 -0.03
CA ASN A 57 13.54 10.66 0.66
C ASN A 57 15.01 11.09 0.78
N LYS A 58 15.26 12.39 0.62
CA LYS A 58 16.63 12.91 0.66
C LYS A 58 17.17 13.12 2.07
N THR A 59 16.27 13.25 3.04
CA THR A 59 16.65 13.60 4.42
C THR A 59 16.32 12.50 5.43
N SER A 60 15.77 11.38 4.98
CA SER A 60 15.48 10.23 5.83
C SER A 60 15.66 8.95 5.04
N THR A 61 15.43 7.80 5.68
CA THR A 61 15.52 6.50 5.00
C THR A 61 14.19 6.07 4.36
N ALA A 62 13.17 6.93 4.35
CA ALA A 62 11.88 6.60 3.75
C ALA A 62 12.05 6.20 2.29
N PHE A 63 11.46 5.06 1.91
CA PHE A 63 11.66 4.48 0.60
C PHE A 63 10.42 3.75 0.11
N GLY A 64 10.19 3.82 -1.21
CA GLY A 64 9.19 3.03 -1.90
C GLY A 64 7.79 3.61 -1.81
N ILE A 65 6.83 2.85 -2.33
CA ILE A 65 5.44 3.29 -2.38
C ILE A 65 4.92 3.71 -1.01
N PRO A 66 5.13 2.91 0.06
CA PRO A 66 4.62 3.29 1.39
C PRO A 66 5.53 4.27 2.15
N GLN A 67 6.71 4.57 1.64
CA GLN A 67 7.69 5.43 2.28
C GLN A 67 8.08 4.94 3.68
N PHE A 68 8.40 3.65 3.77
CA PHE A 68 8.85 3.05 5.02
C PHE A 68 10.30 3.42 5.31
N LEU A 69 10.57 3.69 6.58
CA LEU A 69 11.94 3.81 7.08
C LEU A 69 12.62 2.44 7.09
N ASP A 70 13.95 2.43 7.10
CA ASP A 70 14.71 1.18 7.16
C ASP A 70 14.25 0.28 8.32
N SER A 71 14.04 0.88 9.50
CA SER A 71 13.59 0.13 10.67
C SER A 71 12.22 -0.49 10.48
N THR A 72 11.33 0.16 9.74
CA THR A 72 10.00 -0.36 9.49
C THR A 72 10.06 -1.59 8.60
N TRP A 73 10.88 -1.56 7.52
CA TRP A 73 11.08 -2.75 6.69
C TRP A 73 11.53 -3.93 7.53
N ILE A 74 12.56 -3.71 8.35
CA ILE A 74 13.14 -4.76 9.19
C ILE A 74 12.11 -5.30 10.19
N ASN A 75 11.38 -4.42 10.85
CA ASN A 75 10.39 -4.80 11.85
C ASN A 75 9.26 -5.65 11.27
N TYR A 76 8.99 -5.52 9.98
CA TYR A 76 7.96 -6.30 9.31
C TYR A 76 8.51 -7.51 8.57
N GLY A 77 9.80 -7.84 8.81
CA GLY A 77 10.40 -9.06 8.30
C GLY A 77 10.89 -8.98 6.86
N TYR A 78 11.13 -7.79 6.37
CA TYR A 78 11.61 -7.57 5.00
C TYR A 78 13.05 -7.11 4.98
N PRO A 79 13.78 -7.33 3.87
CA PRO A 79 15.06 -6.65 3.67
C PRO A 79 14.84 -5.14 3.61
N VAL A 80 15.88 -4.40 3.93
CA VAL A 80 15.83 -2.94 3.79
C VAL A 80 15.63 -2.59 2.33
N ARG A 81 14.62 -1.75 2.07
CA ARG A 81 14.33 -1.20 0.75
C ARG A 81 14.10 -2.27 -0.32
N PRO A 82 13.13 -3.16 -0.12
CA PRO A 82 12.79 -4.12 -1.17
C PRO A 82 12.35 -3.37 -2.42
N LYS A 83 12.85 -3.78 -3.58
CA LYS A 83 12.61 -3.06 -4.83
C LYS A 83 11.38 -3.51 -5.58
N ASP A 84 10.85 -4.68 -5.25
CA ASP A 84 9.64 -5.20 -5.89
C ASP A 84 8.43 -4.40 -5.42
N PRO A 85 7.71 -3.72 -6.33
CA PRO A 85 6.54 -2.93 -5.91
C PRO A 85 5.45 -3.75 -5.25
N GLN A 86 5.27 -5.01 -5.63
CA GLN A 86 4.25 -5.85 -4.99
C GLN A 86 4.63 -6.18 -3.55
N ILE A 87 5.89 -6.41 -3.27
CA ILE A 87 6.36 -6.60 -1.90
C ILE A 87 6.13 -5.34 -1.08
N GLN A 88 6.43 -4.18 -1.66
CA GLN A 88 6.20 -2.90 -0.98
C GLN A 88 4.72 -2.70 -0.64
N ILE A 89 3.84 -3.04 -1.56
CA ILE A 89 2.40 -2.90 -1.37
C ILE A 89 1.90 -3.84 -0.28
N LYS A 90 2.33 -5.11 -0.31
CA LYS A 90 1.97 -6.07 0.74
C LYS A 90 2.42 -5.60 2.11
N ALA A 91 3.67 -5.17 2.22
CA ALA A 91 4.22 -4.68 3.48
C ALA A 91 3.48 -3.43 3.96
N GLY A 92 3.20 -2.52 3.04
CA GLY A 92 2.49 -1.29 3.36
C GLY A 92 1.07 -1.55 3.89
N LEU A 93 0.34 -2.44 3.23
CA LEU A 93 -1.02 -2.79 3.68
C LEU A 93 -1.00 -3.54 5.01
N ARG A 94 -0.04 -4.44 5.21
CA ARG A 94 0.10 -5.13 6.49
C ARG A 94 0.33 -4.14 7.63
N TYR A 95 1.18 -3.15 7.42
CA TYR A 95 1.44 -2.08 8.39
C TYR A 95 0.16 -1.30 8.69
N ILE A 96 -0.60 -0.92 7.65
CA ILE A 96 -1.84 -0.18 7.80
C ILE A 96 -2.86 -1.00 8.59
N TYR A 97 -3.05 -2.28 8.25
CA TYR A 97 -4.00 -3.14 8.95
C TYR A 97 -3.66 -3.26 10.42
N LYS A 98 -2.40 -3.46 10.74
CA LYS A 98 -1.97 -3.64 12.12
C LYS A 98 -2.03 -2.37 12.93
N ARG A 99 -1.68 -1.25 12.33
CA ARG A 99 -1.51 0.00 13.06
C ARG A 99 -2.76 0.87 13.06
N TYR A 100 -3.53 0.85 11.99
CA TYR A 100 -4.67 1.74 11.80
C TYR A 100 -5.97 1.01 11.53
N SER A 101 -5.96 -0.27 11.37
CA SER A 101 -7.08 -1.11 10.99
C SER A 101 -7.55 -0.93 9.55
N SER A 102 -7.44 0.26 8.98
CA SER A 102 -7.91 0.51 7.62
C SER A 102 -7.14 1.63 6.94
N PRO A 103 -7.10 1.61 5.61
CA PRO A 103 -6.52 2.72 4.85
C PRO A 103 -7.13 4.08 5.15
N CYS A 104 -8.44 4.15 5.35
CA CYS A 104 -9.09 5.43 5.67
C CYS A 104 -8.68 5.95 7.03
N ASN A 105 -8.47 5.07 8.01
CA ASN A 105 -7.95 5.50 9.31
C ASN A 105 -6.50 6.00 9.19
N ALA A 106 -5.69 5.33 8.38
CA ALA A 106 -4.32 5.77 8.14
C ALA A 106 -4.30 7.15 7.46
N TRP A 107 -5.17 7.34 6.48
CA TRP A 107 -5.28 8.63 5.78
C TRP A 107 -5.74 9.74 6.72
N ALA A 108 -6.69 9.46 7.61
CA ALA A 108 -7.15 10.43 8.61
C ALA A 108 -6.00 10.84 9.54
N PHE A 109 -5.19 9.87 9.97
CA PHE A 109 -4.01 10.14 10.78
C PHE A 109 -3.02 11.02 10.02
N TRP A 110 -2.74 10.68 8.77
CA TRP A 110 -1.83 11.44 7.92
C TRP A 110 -2.26 12.90 7.79
N LYS A 111 -3.56 13.12 7.54
CA LYS A 111 -4.11 14.47 7.40
C LYS A 111 -3.96 15.28 8.69
N LYS A 112 -4.18 14.64 9.82
CA LYS A 112 -4.02 15.29 11.11
C LYS A 112 -2.58 15.74 11.32
N GLU A 113 -1.62 14.90 10.98
CA GLU A 113 -0.19 15.24 11.14
C GLU A 113 0.28 16.28 10.12
N ALA A 114 -0.29 16.28 8.92
CA ALA A 114 0.08 17.24 7.88
C ALA A 114 -0.44 18.65 8.15
N GLY A 115 -1.56 18.76 8.85
CA GLY A 115 -2.16 20.06 9.12
C GLY A 115 -2.88 20.64 7.91
N LYS A 116 -3.12 21.96 7.97
CA LYS A 116 -3.97 22.65 6.99
C LYS A 116 -3.38 22.70 5.59
N ASP A 117 -2.08 22.73 5.47
CA ASP A 117 -1.40 22.85 4.17
C ASP A 117 -1.24 21.50 3.46
N MET A 118 -1.58 20.41 4.13
CA MET A 118 -1.54 19.07 3.55
C MET A 118 -0.14 18.66 3.06
N VAL A 119 0.90 19.11 3.75
CA VAL A 119 2.27 18.69 3.46
C VAL A 119 2.93 18.19 4.74
N GLY A 120 3.93 17.34 4.58
CA GLY A 120 4.70 16.83 5.71
C GLY A 120 3.96 15.83 6.60
N GLY A 121 2.84 15.29 6.14
CA GLY A 121 2.13 14.26 6.90
C GLY A 121 2.90 12.95 6.95
N TRP A 122 2.53 12.11 7.91
CA TRP A 122 3.11 10.77 8.06
C TRP A 122 2.07 9.84 8.69
N TYR A 123 2.38 8.57 8.63
CA TYR A 123 1.48 7.57 9.22
C TYR A 123 2.24 6.38 9.77
#